data_f458f032c0ab246272770940f7317cfe
#
_entry.id   f458f032c0ab246272770940f7317cfe
#
_cell.length_a   1.000
_cell.length_b   1.000
_cell.length_c   1.000
_cell.angle_alpha   90.00
_cell.angle_beta   90.00
_cell.angle_gamma   90.00
#
_symmetry.space_group_name_H-M   'P 1'
#
loop_
_entity.id
_entity.type
_entity.pdbx_description
1 polymer ?
#
loop_
_entity_poly.entity_id
_entity_poly.type
_entity_poly.pdbx_seq_one_letter_code
_entity_poly.pdbx_strand_id
1 'polypeptide(L)'
;DGSSALIFKLLRLDRESENHVTAEELHLIVAEASRSGVIEESERAIISGVVRLADRPVREVMTQRMDVDWIDLSADEATIRAKLLESSHTRLPVGRGSVEDIVGVVQARDIMTALFRGEPLTLDILMRRAEIVPDQVDAMDALEVLRRSDVPMVMVHDEYGHFEGIVTPADLLSAIAGHFASDRDATDEPDLVERDDGSLLVSGQMPIDQLADRIDITLSEDRDYATVAGHALWLMRRLPEVGDFVDDQGWRFERSEERRVGKECRSRWSPYH
;
A
#
# COMPACT_ATOMS: atom_id res chain seq x y z
N ASP A 1 0.92 -35.96 47.35
CA ASP A 1 1.04 -35.18 46.11
C ASP A 1 1.01 -35.98 44.81
N GLY A 2 1.04 -37.36 44.91
CA GLY A 2 0.99 -38.22 43.72
C GLY A 2 -0.44 -38.47 43.14
N SER A 3 -1.48 -38.22 43.94
CA SER A 3 -2.88 -38.50 43.55
C SER A 3 -3.49 -37.45 42.64
N SER A 4 -3.09 -36.16 42.75
CA SER A 4 -3.55 -35.10 41.86
C SER A 4 -2.98 -35.20 40.44
N ALA A 5 -1.71 -35.62 40.29
CA ALA A 5 -1.10 -35.85 38.98
C ALA A 5 -1.77 -37.00 38.20
N LEU A 6 -2.27 -38.03 38.91
CA LEU A 6 -2.97 -39.17 38.29
C LEU A 6 -4.37 -38.77 37.77
N ILE A 7 -5.06 -37.89 38.50
CA ILE A 7 -6.39 -37.38 38.13
C ILE A 7 -6.29 -36.47 36.88
N PHE A 8 -5.28 -35.61 36.78
CA PHE A 8 -5.04 -34.79 35.60
C PHE A 8 -4.72 -35.61 34.35
N LYS A 9 -3.95 -36.71 34.52
CA LYS A 9 -3.64 -37.65 33.44
C LYS A 9 -4.83 -38.50 32.99
N LEU A 10 -5.74 -38.84 33.91
CA LEU A 10 -6.95 -39.60 33.61
C LEU A 10 -8.04 -38.77 32.91
N LEU A 11 -8.07 -37.47 33.15
CA LEU A 11 -9.02 -36.56 32.53
C LEU A 11 -8.58 -36.05 31.15
N ARG A 12 -7.44 -36.52 30.62
CA ARG A 12 -6.89 -36.02 29.36
C ARG A 12 -6.94 -34.50 29.22
N LEU A 13 -6.77 -33.79 30.32
CA LEU A 13 -6.49 -32.37 30.33
C LEU A 13 -5.00 -32.17 30.00
N ASP A 14 -4.55 -32.70 28.87
CA ASP A 14 -3.41 -32.15 28.15
C ASP A 14 -3.90 -30.78 27.69
N ARG A 15 -3.71 -29.77 28.51
CA ARG A 15 -3.61 -28.39 28.11
C ARG A 15 -2.29 -28.24 27.35
N GLU A 16 -2.21 -28.78 26.17
CA GLU A 16 -1.57 -28.09 25.10
C GLU A 16 -2.44 -26.84 24.86
N SER A 17 -2.25 -25.85 25.71
CA SER A 17 -2.60 -24.50 25.36
C SER A 17 -1.62 -24.17 24.22
N GLU A 18 -2.03 -24.48 23.00
CA GLU A 18 -1.55 -23.78 21.83
C GLU A 18 -1.90 -22.30 22.08
N ASN A 19 -0.99 -21.62 22.80
CA ASN A 19 -0.99 -20.18 22.88
C ASN A 19 -0.54 -19.67 21.50
N HIS A 20 -1.38 -19.87 20.51
CA HIS A 20 -1.28 -19.13 19.27
C HIS A 20 -1.77 -17.72 19.60
N VAL A 21 -0.81 -16.81 19.81
CA VAL A 21 -1.10 -15.39 19.91
C VAL A 21 -1.71 -14.98 18.57
N THR A 22 -2.94 -14.54 18.57
CA THR A 22 -3.61 -14.03 17.35
C THR A 22 -3.10 -12.65 16.99
N ALA A 23 -3.37 -12.18 15.77
CA ALA A 23 -3.03 -10.81 15.35
C ALA A 23 -3.70 -9.78 16.26
N GLU A 24 -4.96 -10.00 16.68
CA GLU A 24 -5.70 -9.14 17.61
C GLU A 24 -5.04 -9.10 18.99
N GLU A 25 -4.63 -10.26 19.52
CA GLU A 25 -3.92 -10.30 20.81
C GLU A 25 -2.59 -9.55 20.73
N LEU A 26 -1.87 -9.66 19.60
CA LEU A 26 -0.64 -8.93 19.37
C LEU A 26 -0.90 -7.42 19.33
N HIS A 27 -1.96 -6.96 18.65
CA HIS A 27 -2.36 -5.55 18.65
C HIS A 27 -2.68 -5.04 20.05
N LEU A 28 -3.38 -5.83 20.87
CA LEU A 28 -3.68 -5.47 22.27
C LEU A 28 -2.39 -5.36 23.12
N ILE A 29 -1.45 -6.28 22.96
CA ILE A 29 -0.15 -6.24 23.67
C ILE A 29 0.63 -4.98 23.29
N VAL A 30 0.70 -4.67 21.99
CA VAL A 30 1.40 -3.49 21.47
C VAL A 30 0.72 -2.20 21.97
N ALA A 31 -0.61 -2.14 21.98
CA ALA A 31 -1.35 -1.00 22.52
C ALA A 31 -1.11 -0.79 24.02
N GLU A 32 -1.03 -1.87 24.80
CA GLU A 32 -0.72 -1.79 26.23
C GLU A 32 0.72 -1.35 26.49
N ALA A 33 1.67 -1.84 25.68
CA ALA A 33 3.06 -1.42 25.75
C ALA A 33 3.23 0.10 25.47
N SER A 34 2.44 0.64 24.54
CA SER A 34 2.43 2.08 24.24
C SER A 34 1.80 2.86 25.40
N ARG A 35 0.66 2.45 25.95
CA ARG A 35 0.02 3.11 27.10
C ARG A 35 0.91 3.13 28.34
N SER A 36 1.69 2.06 28.57
CA SER A 36 2.64 1.96 29.68
C SER A 36 3.95 2.72 29.46
N GLY A 37 4.13 3.35 28.27
CA GLY A 37 5.32 4.10 27.90
C GLY A 37 6.57 3.24 27.62
N VAL A 38 6.39 1.94 27.37
CA VAL A 38 7.48 1.02 27.01
C VAL A 38 7.90 1.24 25.54
N ILE A 39 6.95 1.59 24.67
CA ILE A 39 7.16 1.94 23.27
C ILE A 39 6.51 3.29 22.97
N GLU A 40 7.09 4.05 22.04
CA GLU A 40 6.53 5.31 21.56
C GLU A 40 5.37 5.05 20.58
N GLU A 41 4.51 6.07 20.39
CA GLU A 41 3.39 5.96 19.47
C GLU A 41 3.83 5.71 18.02
N SER A 42 4.96 6.30 17.61
CA SER A 42 5.58 6.07 16.31
C SER A 42 6.05 4.61 16.13
N GLU A 43 6.63 4.03 17.17
CA GLU A 43 7.05 2.62 17.18
C GLU A 43 5.85 1.68 17.13
N ARG A 44 4.80 2.00 17.89
CA ARG A 44 3.51 1.28 17.85
C ARG A 44 2.95 1.26 16.43
N ALA A 45 2.91 2.41 15.75
CA ALA A 45 2.38 2.52 14.39
C ALA A 45 3.12 1.60 13.40
N ILE A 46 4.46 1.57 13.49
CA ILE A 46 5.30 0.70 12.64
C ILE A 46 5.05 -0.78 12.93
N ILE A 47 5.02 -1.19 14.21
CA ILE A 47 4.76 -2.59 14.58
C ILE A 47 3.38 -3.04 14.08
N SER A 48 2.34 -2.22 14.29
CA SER A 48 1.00 -2.47 13.79
C SER A 48 0.96 -2.54 12.25
N GLY A 49 1.72 -1.68 11.57
CA GLY A 49 1.87 -1.71 10.11
C GLY A 49 2.48 -3.01 9.59
N VAL A 50 3.50 -3.55 10.27
CA VAL A 50 4.10 -4.84 9.91
C VAL A 50 3.12 -6.00 10.10
N VAL A 51 2.38 -6.01 11.21
CA VAL A 51 1.39 -7.06 11.49
C VAL A 51 0.27 -7.02 10.44
N ARG A 52 -0.25 -5.84 10.13
CA ARG A 52 -1.27 -5.68 9.08
C ARG A 52 -0.78 -6.10 7.70
N LEU A 53 0.50 -5.80 7.37
CA LEU A 53 1.06 -6.15 6.06
C LEU A 53 1.11 -7.67 5.84
N ALA A 54 1.22 -8.47 6.90
CA ALA A 54 1.31 -9.92 6.81
C ALA A 54 0.06 -10.55 6.19
N ASP A 55 -1.11 -9.97 6.46
CA ASP A 55 -2.41 -10.48 6.02
C ASP A 55 -2.99 -9.69 4.83
N ARG A 56 -2.25 -8.70 4.29
CA ARG A 56 -2.73 -7.88 3.16
C ARG A 56 -2.33 -8.47 1.82
N PRO A 57 -3.26 -8.69 0.90
CA PRO A 57 -2.93 -9.08 -0.45
C PRO A 57 -2.17 -7.97 -1.19
N VAL A 58 -1.29 -8.38 -2.08
CA VAL A 58 -0.40 -7.48 -2.85
C VAL A 58 -1.18 -6.41 -3.63
N ARG A 59 -2.37 -6.73 -4.12
CA ARG A 59 -3.24 -5.78 -4.85
C ARG A 59 -3.62 -4.52 -4.05
N GLU A 60 -3.56 -4.59 -2.71
CA GLU A 60 -3.89 -3.46 -1.83
C GLU A 60 -2.70 -2.52 -1.58
N VAL A 61 -1.50 -2.97 -1.89
CA VAL A 61 -0.25 -2.22 -1.65
C VAL A 61 0.50 -1.88 -2.93
N MET A 62 0.09 -2.44 -4.08
CA MET A 62 0.73 -2.19 -5.37
C MET A 62 0.44 -0.79 -5.92
N THR A 63 1.34 -0.29 -6.74
CA THR A 63 1.04 0.79 -7.67
C THR A 63 0.22 0.22 -8.82
N GLN A 64 -1.01 0.73 -9.01
CA GLN A 64 -1.93 0.23 -10.02
C GLN A 64 -1.45 0.56 -11.44
N ARG A 65 -1.78 -0.29 -12.42
CA ARG A 65 -1.34 -0.15 -13.81
C ARG A 65 -1.60 1.23 -14.43
N MET A 66 -2.66 1.92 -14.00
CA MET A 66 -3.02 3.25 -14.49
C MET A 66 -2.06 4.35 -14.02
N ASP A 67 -1.35 4.10 -12.91
CA ASP A 67 -0.42 5.02 -12.27
C ASP A 67 1.05 4.64 -12.55
N VAL A 68 1.26 3.53 -13.29
CA VAL A 68 2.61 3.04 -13.63
C VAL A 68 3.21 3.87 -14.76
N ASP A 69 4.34 4.51 -14.46
CA ASP A 69 5.19 5.12 -15.49
C ASP A 69 5.95 4.03 -16.24
N TRP A 70 5.76 3.93 -17.53
CA TRP A 70 6.40 2.90 -18.39
C TRP A 70 6.95 3.48 -19.70
N ILE A 71 7.80 2.72 -20.39
CA ILE A 71 8.40 3.06 -21.68
C ILE A 71 7.94 2.03 -22.71
N ASP A 72 7.54 2.49 -23.90
CA ASP A 72 7.27 1.60 -25.03
C ASP A 72 8.60 1.09 -25.63
N LEU A 73 8.71 -0.24 -25.77
CA LEU A 73 9.87 -0.89 -26.40
C LEU A 73 10.15 -0.39 -27.81
N SER A 74 9.11 0.03 -28.53
CA SER A 74 9.19 0.55 -29.91
C SER A 74 9.42 2.06 -30.00
N ALA A 75 9.50 2.76 -28.84
CA ALA A 75 9.68 4.20 -28.80
C ALA A 75 11.04 4.61 -29.41
N ASP A 76 11.06 5.73 -30.12
CA ASP A 76 12.28 6.35 -30.58
C ASP A 76 13.08 6.99 -29.44
N GLU A 77 14.36 7.26 -29.69
CA GLU A 77 15.25 7.86 -28.70
C GLU A 77 14.73 9.20 -28.15
N ALA A 78 14.08 10.01 -28.98
CA ALA A 78 13.56 11.32 -28.58
C ALA A 78 12.41 11.15 -27.55
N THR A 79 11.51 10.20 -27.79
CA THR A 79 10.41 9.86 -26.89
C THR A 79 10.94 9.30 -25.58
N ILE A 80 11.94 8.42 -25.61
CA ILE A 80 12.55 7.86 -24.39
C ILE A 80 13.21 8.97 -23.57
N ARG A 81 13.94 9.89 -24.22
CA ARG A 81 14.55 11.04 -23.55
C ARG A 81 13.51 11.92 -22.87
N ALA A 82 12.40 12.23 -23.56
CA ALA A 82 11.32 13.04 -23.00
C ALA A 82 10.72 12.33 -21.76
N LYS A 83 10.43 11.04 -21.87
CA LYS A 83 9.88 10.24 -20.75
C LYS A 83 10.83 10.21 -19.54
N LEU A 84 12.14 10.09 -19.76
CA LEU A 84 13.12 10.13 -18.68
C LEU A 84 13.23 11.50 -17.99
N LEU A 85 12.95 12.58 -18.69
CA LEU A 85 12.96 13.93 -18.13
C LEU A 85 11.70 14.22 -17.32
N GLU A 86 10.57 13.63 -17.72
CA GLU A 86 9.29 13.76 -17.03
C GLU A 86 9.18 12.84 -15.83
N SER A 87 9.67 11.60 -15.97
CA SER A 87 9.58 10.61 -14.90
C SER A 87 10.61 10.87 -13.81
N SER A 88 10.15 10.78 -12.59
CA SER A 88 10.98 10.87 -11.40
C SER A 88 11.53 9.50 -10.96
N HIS A 89 11.14 8.41 -11.64
CA HIS A 89 11.46 7.05 -11.24
C HIS A 89 12.84 6.60 -11.71
N THR A 90 13.53 5.84 -10.87
CA THR A 90 14.85 5.26 -11.20
C THR A 90 14.76 3.97 -12.01
N ARG A 91 13.59 3.34 -12.03
CA ARG A 91 13.28 2.13 -12.79
C ARG A 91 11.94 2.31 -13.48
N LEU A 92 11.90 1.89 -14.73
CA LEU A 92 10.71 2.02 -15.55
C LEU A 92 10.39 0.66 -16.19
N PRO A 93 9.16 0.14 -16.02
CA PRO A 93 8.66 -0.96 -16.82
C PRO A 93 8.75 -0.66 -18.31
N VAL A 94 9.03 -1.68 -19.09
CA VAL A 94 9.05 -1.63 -20.55
C VAL A 94 7.92 -2.48 -21.09
N GLY A 95 7.01 -1.87 -21.84
CA GLY A 95 5.86 -2.53 -22.46
C GLY A 95 5.98 -2.59 -23.97
N ARG A 96 5.25 -3.47 -24.59
CA ARG A 96 5.18 -3.61 -26.05
C ARG A 96 3.87 -3.01 -26.55
N GLY A 97 3.90 -1.71 -26.84
CA GLY A 97 2.76 -0.96 -27.36
C GLY A 97 1.63 -0.70 -26.35
N SER A 98 1.65 -1.35 -25.19
CA SER A 98 0.66 -1.20 -24.13
C SER A 98 1.26 -1.46 -22.76
N VAL A 99 0.72 -0.83 -21.73
CA VAL A 99 1.03 -1.13 -20.32
C VAL A 99 0.57 -2.53 -19.92
N GLU A 100 -0.34 -3.13 -20.68
CA GLU A 100 -0.82 -4.49 -20.41
C GLU A 100 0.18 -5.58 -20.85
N ASP A 101 1.11 -5.26 -21.75
CA ASP A 101 2.16 -6.18 -22.20
C ASP A 101 3.55 -5.73 -21.73
N ILE A 102 3.75 -5.73 -20.41
CA ILE A 102 5.06 -5.42 -19.82
C ILE A 102 5.99 -6.61 -20.01
N VAL A 103 7.15 -6.37 -20.64
CA VAL A 103 8.14 -7.39 -21.00
C VAL A 103 9.41 -7.36 -20.15
N GLY A 104 9.61 -6.28 -19.39
CA GLY A 104 10.77 -6.14 -18.50
C GLY A 104 10.85 -4.78 -17.81
N VAL A 105 11.98 -4.50 -17.23
CA VAL A 105 12.28 -3.26 -16.50
C VAL A 105 13.64 -2.74 -16.91
N VAL A 106 13.76 -1.45 -17.14
CA VAL A 106 15.03 -0.76 -17.38
C VAL A 106 15.39 0.16 -16.21
N GLN A 107 16.66 0.36 -15.99
CA GLN A 107 17.14 1.40 -15.09
C GLN A 107 17.36 2.70 -15.87
N ALA A 108 16.79 3.81 -15.40
CA ALA A 108 17.00 5.13 -16.00
C ALA A 108 18.49 5.46 -16.13
N ARG A 109 19.31 5.07 -15.14
CA ARG A 109 20.76 5.24 -15.16
C ARG A 109 21.43 4.54 -16.33
N ASP A 110 21.00 3.32 -16.67
CA ASP A 110 21.62 2.55 -17.77
C ASP A 110 21.30 3.21 -19.12
N ILE A 111 20.05 3.67 -19.29
CA ILE A 111 19.65 4.45 -20.47
C ILE A 111 20.46 5.76 -20.56
N MET A 112 20.54 6.52 -19.48
CA MET A 112 21.34 7.76 -19.46
C MET A 112 22.80 7.50 -19.78
N THR A 113 23.37 6.42 -19.28
CA THR A 113 24.77 6.04 -19.57
C THR A 113 24.98 5.78 -21.05
N ALA A 114 24.09 5.03 -21.71
CA ALA A 114 24.14 4.77 -23.16
C ALA A 114 24.04 6.09 -23.96
N LEU A 115 23.10 6.95 -23.58
CA LEU A 115 22.91 8.26 -24.21
C LEU A 115 24.15 9.16 -24.09
N PHE A 116 24.76 9.24 -22.91
CA PHE A 116 25.97 10.05 -22.70
C PHE A 116 27.20 9.51 -23.45
N ARG A 117 27.26 8.20 -23.67
CA ARG A 117 28.32 7.59 -24.47
C ARG A 117 28.09 7.67 -25.96
N GLY A 118 26.93 8.12 -26.42
CA GLY A 118 26.53 8.10 -27.84
C GLY A 118 26.37 6.69 -28.39
N GLU A 119 26.08 5.73 -27.51
CA GLU A 119 25.82 4.33 -27.90
C GLU A 119 24.37 4.23 -28.40
N PRO A 120 24.09 3.32 -29.38
CA PRO A 120 22.72 3.10 -29.82
C PRO A 120 21.85 2.64 -28.66
N LEU A 121 20.72 3.31 -28.44
CA LEU A 121 19.78 2.97 -27.39
C LEU A 121 18.96 1.75 -27.81
N THR A 122 19.29 0.59 -27.25
CA THR A 122 18.60 -0.67 -27.49
C THR A 122 18.02 -1.17 -26.19
N LEU A 123 16.72 -0.93 -25.96
CA LEU A 123 16.04 -1.29 -24.71
C LEU A 123 16.09 -2.79 -24.43
N ASP A 124 16.01 -3.64 -25.46
CA ASP A 124 16.12 -5.11 -25.32
C ASP A 124 17.42 -5.57 -24.63
N ILE A 125 18.51 -4.82 -24.80
CA ILE A 125 19.81 -5.14 -24.18
C ILE A 125 19.88 -4.63 -22.74
N LEU A 126 19.27 -3.48 -22.47
CA LEU A 126 19.30 -2.83 -21.16
C LEU A 126 18.23 -3.38 -20.21
N MET A 127 17.20 -4.00 -20.77
CA MET A 127 16.05 -4.52 -20.05
C MET A 127 16.43 -5.77 -19.24
N ARG A 128 15.88 -5.85 -18.03
CA ARG A 128 15.95 -7.03 -17.16
C ARG A 128 14.55 -7.57 -16.93
N ARG A 129 14.45 -8.88 -16.73
CA ARG A 129 13.19 -9.51 -16.33
C ARG A 129 12.92 -9.20 -14.86
N ALA A 130 11.68 -8.85 -14.56
CA ALA A 130 11.17 -8.78 -13.20
C ALA A 130 10.39 -10.07 -12.89
N GLU A 131 10.34 -10.43 -11.61
CA GLU A 131 9.50 -11.52 -11.12
C GLU A 131 8.03 -11.15 -11.21
N ILE A 132 7.17 -12.15 -11.37
CA ILE A 132 5.73 -12.00 -11.44
C ILE A 132 5.12 -12.66 -10.21
N VAL A 133 4.16 -11.97 -9.58
CA VAL A 133 3.39 -12.50 -8.47
C VAL A 133 1.89 -12.35 -8.76
N PRO A 134 1.04 -13.28 -8.29
CA PRO A 134 -0.41 -13.12 -8.32
C PRO A 134 -0.87 -11.96 -7.43
N ASP A 135 -1.95 -11.29 -7.79
CA ASP A 135 -2.54 -10.17 -7.05
C ASP A 135 -3.06 -10.56 -5.65
N GLN A 136 -3.39 -11.85 -5.46
CA GLN A 136 -3.89 -12.43 -4.22
C GLN A 136 -2.78 -12.82 -3.22
N VAL A 137 -1.52 -12.79 -3.64
CA VAL A 137 -0.38 -13.17 -2.77
C VAL A 137 -0.26 -12.15 -1.62
N ASP A 138 0.12 -12.62 -0.44
CA ASP A 138 0.36 -11.74 0.70
C ASP A 138 1.56 -10.82 0.45
N ALA A 139 1.46 -9.57 0.91
CA ALA A 139 2.49 -8.57 0.70
C ALA A 139 3.84 -8.97 1.32
N MET A 140 3.84 -9.78 2.40
CA MET A 140 5.06 -10.32 2.99
C MET A 140 5.72 -11.36 2.08
N ASP A 141 4.95 -12.18 1.39
CA ASP A 141 5.50 -13.13 0.41
C ASP A 141 6.08 -12.39 -0.80
N ALA A 142 5.41 -11.32 -1.25
CA ALA A 142 5.96 -10.44 -2.29
C ALA A 142 7.28 -9.78 -1.85
N LEU A 143 7.42 -9.39 -0.58
CA LEU A 143 8.68 -8.90 -0.03
C LEU A 143 9.78 -9.97 -0.11
N GLU A 144 9.45 -11.23 0.15
CA GLU A 144 10.44 -12.32 0.03
C GLU A 144 10.88 -12.53 -1.42
N VAL A 145 9.97 -12.44 -2.38
CA VAL A 145 10.30 -12.45 -3.82
C VAL A 145 11.20 -11.28 -4.18
N LEU A 146 10.86 -10.05 -3.76
CA LEU A 146 11.67 -8.86 -3.99
C LEU A 146 13.09 -8.98 -3.46
N ARG A 147 13.26 -9.59 -2.28
CA ARG A 147 14.59 -9.78 -1.66
C ARG A 147 15.49 -10.75 -2.42
N ARG A 148 14.90 -11.66 -3.19
CA ARG A 148 15.64 -12.65 -3.99
C ARG A 148 15.80 -12.22 -5.45
N SER A 149 15.03 -11.23 -5.89
CA SER A 149 15.03 -10.73 -7.25
C SER A 149 16.25 -9.85 -7.54
N ASP A 150 16.80 -9.99 -8.75
CA ASP A 150 17.85 -9.09 -9.26
C ASP A 150 17.35 -7.66 -9.53
N VAL A 151 16.03 -7.54 -9.74
CA VAL A 151 15.34 -6.26 -9.93
C VAL A 151 14.40 -6.03 -8.75
N PRO A 152 14.59 -4.97 -7.95
CA PRO A 152 13.71 -4.68 -6.80
C PRO A 152 12.38 -4.08 -7.26
N MET A 153 11.65 -4.83 -8.08
CA MET A 153 10.32 -4.57 -8.60
C MET A 153 9.71 -5.90 -9.02
N VAL A 154 8.50 -6.18 -8.61
CA VAL A 154 7.71 -7.33 -9.07
C VAL A 154 6.52 -6.84 -9.87
N MET A 155 6.13 -7.61 -10.88
CA MET A 155 4.92 -7.40 -11.67
C MET A 155 3.77 -8.15 -11.03
N VAL A 156 2.65 -7.51 -10.87
CA VAL A 156 1.43 -8.11 -10.30
C VAL A 156 0.48 -8.45 -11.45
N HIS A 157 0.01 -9.70 -11.46
CA HIS A 157 -0.94 -10.18 -12.47
C HIS A 157 -2.16 -10.80 -11.79
N ASP A 158 -3.31 -10.67 -12.46
CA ASP A 158 -4.53 -11.36 -12.07
C ASP A 158 -4.48 -12.87 -12.40
N GLU A 159 -5.55 -13.60 -12.07
CA GLU A 159 -5.70 -15.04 -12.35
C GLU A 159 -5.80 -15.36 -13.85
N TYR A 160 -6.02 -14.37 -14.70
CA TYR A 160 -6.06 -14.50 -16.16
C TYR A 160 -4.73 -14.16 -16.83
N GLY A 161 -3.78 -13.66 -16.04
CA GLY A 161 -2.47 -13.23 -16.51
C GLY A 161 -2.42 -11.80 -17.04
N HIS A 162 -3.42 -10.97 -16.74
CA HIS A 162 -3.38 -9.55 -17.08
C HIS A 162 -2.51 -8.80 -16.07
N PHE A 163 -1.77 -7.83 -16.57
CA PHE A 163 -0.98 -6.95 -15.74
C PHE A 163 -1.87 -5.98 -14.95
N GLU A 164 -1.80 -6.03 -13.63
CA GLU A 164 -2.57 -5.19 -12.71
C GLU A 164 -1.75 -4.06 -12.10
N GLY A 165 -0.44 -4.23 -11.97
CA GLY A 165 0.41 -3.21 -11.39
C GLY A 165 1.80 -3.70 -11.03
N ILE A 166 2.51 -2.91 -10.23
CA ILE A 166 3.85 -3.22 -9.76
C ILE A 166 3.94 -3.07 -8.24
N VAL A 167 4.85 -3.82 -7.62
CA VAL A 167 5.23 -3.61 -6.22
C VAL A 167 6.73 -3.42 -6.13
N THR A 168 7.12 -2.42 -5.38
CA THR A 168 8.51 -2.09 -5.05
C THR A 168 8.72 -2.14 -3.53
N PRO A 169 9.97 -2.17 -3.05
CA PRO A 169 10.25 -2.03 -1.62
C PRO A 169 9.71 -0.73 -1.01
N ALA A 170 9.59 0.35 -1.81
CA ALA A 170 9.03 1.61 -1.36
C ALA A 170 7.53 1.51 -1.05
N ASP A 171 6.76 0.78 -1.88
CA ASP A 171 5.34 0.55 -1.67
C ASP A 171 5.11 -0.21 -0.37
N LEU A 172 5.88 -1.28 -0.12
CA LEU A 172 5.78 -2.07 1.10
C LEU A 172 6.20 -1.27 2.34
N LEU A 173 7.25 -0.45 2.23
CA LEU A 173 7.67 0.42 3.31
C LEU A 173 6.61 1.48 3.62
N SER A 174 5.98 2.06 2.60
CA SER A 174 4.87 3.00 2.76
C SER A 174 3.65 2.35 3.40
N ALA A 175 3.36 1.09 3.08
CA ALA A 175 2.29 0.33 3.72
C ALA A 175 2.55 0.05 5.22
N ILE A 176 3.82 -0.04 5.64
CA ILE A 176 4.20 -0.26 7.04
C ILE A 176 4.21 1.05 7.84
N ALA A 177 4.92 2.06 7.32
CA ALA A 177 5.30 3.26 8.07
C ALA A 177 4.59 4.54 7.60
N GLY A 178 3.69 4.44 6.61
CA GLY A 178 3.07 5.59 5.97
C GLY A 178 3.94 6.18 4.86
N HIS A 179 3.42 7.16 4.16
CA HIS A 179 4.12 7.81 3.06
C HIS A 179 5.34 8.60 3.56
N PHE A 180 6.46 8.42 2.88
CA PHE A 180 7.66 9.23 3.10
C PHE A 180 7.64 10.38 2.10
N ALA A 181 7.76 11.61 2.61
CA ALA A 181 8.03 12.75 1.73
C ALA A 181 9.33 12.50 0.97
N SER A 182 9.26 12.35 -0.33
CA SER A 182 10.45 12.27 -1.18
C SER A 182 10.77 13.67 -1.71
N ASP A 183 12.02 13.90 -2.13
CA ASP A 183 12.41 15.15 -2.82
C ASP A 183 11.60 15.44 -4.10
N ARG A 184 10.77 14.47 -4.52
CA ARG A 184 9.88 14.52 -5.68
C ARG A 184 8.48 15.00 -5.33
N ASP A 185 8.10 14.81 -4.06
CA ASP A 185 6.76 15.07 -3.55
C ASP A 185 6.70 16.44 -2.85
N ALA A 186 7.50 17.41 -3.33
CA ALA A 186 7.39 18.80 -2.90
C ALA A 186 5.96 19.38 -3.11
N THR A 187 5.12 18.60 -3.79
CA THR A 187 3.68 18.82 -3.98
C THR A 187 2.81 17.78 -3.28
N ASP A 188 3.37 16.70 -2.72
CA ASP A 188 2.60 15.70 -1.99
C ASP A 188 2.24 16.24 -0.62
N GLU A 189 0.98 16.57 -0.53
CA GLU A 189 0.35 16.94 0.72
C GLU A 189 0.14 15.68 1.58
N PRO A 190 0.21 15.82 2.91
CA PRO A 190 -0.02 14.69 3.79
C PRO A 190 -1.41 14.08 3.54
N ASP A 191 -1.51 12.75 3.58
CA ASP A 191 -2.76 12.03 3.38
C ASP A 191 -3.86 12.42 4.38
N LEU A 192 -3.47 12.98 5.52
CA LEU A 192 -4.36 13.45 6.57
C LEU A 192 -3.90 14.80 7.09
N VAL A 193 -4.80 15.77 7.12
CA VAL A 193 -4.60 17.11 7.70
C VAL A 193 -5.71 17.39 8.71
N GLU A 194 -5.36 17.67 9.94
CA GLU A 194 -6.28 18.16 10.95
C GLU A 194 -6.46 19.68 10.81
N ARG A 195 -7.71 20.14 10.80
CA ARG A 195 -8.07 21.55 10.68
C ARG A 195 -8.28 22.18 12.05
N ASP A 196 -8.28 23.52 12.08
CA ASP A 196 -8.51 24.29 13.30
C ASP A 196 -9.89 24.02 13.93
N ASP A 197 -10.87 23.56 13.15
CA ASP A 197 -12.22 23.20 13.62
C ASP A 197 -12.32 21.75 14.12
N GLY A 198 -11.21 21.03 14.17
CA GLY A 198 -11.15 19.61 14.57
C GLY A 198 -11.60 18.64 13.47
N SER A 199 -11.97 19.12 12.28
CA SER A 199 -12.25 18.24 11.16
C SER A 199 -10.95 17.72 10.53
N LEU A 200 -11.02 16.51 9.95
CA LEU A 200 -9.91 15.89 9.24
C LEU A 200 -10.14 16.01 7.73
N LEU A 201 -9.14 16.50 7.00
CA LEU A 201 -9.09 16.40 5.56
C LEU A 201 -8.23 15.20 5.20
N VAL A 202 -8.83 14.22 4.53
CA VAL A 202 -8.19 12.92 4.30
C VAL A 202 -8.15 12.60 2.81
N SER A 203 -7.03 12.07 2.34
CA SER A 203 -6.91 11.54 0.98
C SER A 203 -7.84 10.35 0.80
N GLY A 204 -8.60 10.31 -0.29
CA GLY A 204 -9.43 9.15 -0.62
C GLY A 204 -8.64 7.88 -0.90
N GLN A 205 -7.35 8.00 -1.24
CA GLN A 205 -6.44 6.89 -1.49
C GLN A 205 -5.77 6.36 -0.21
N MET A 206 -5.85 7.12 0.89
CA MET A 206 -5.31 6.68 2.18
C MET A 206 -5.90 5.31 2.56
N PRO A 207 -5.06 4.36 3.03
CA PRO A 207 -5.55 3.09 3.54
C PRO A 207 -6.55 3.30 4.68
N ILE A 208 -7.71 2.66 4.59
CA ILE A 208 -8.78 2.84 5.58
C ILE A 208 -8.37 2.38 6.97
N ASP A 209 -7.48 1.40 7.07
CA ASP A 209 -6.97 0.90 8.35
C ASP A 209 -6.22 1.99 9.14
N GLN A 210 -5.42 2.80 8.44
CA GLN A 210 -4.68 3.90 9.06
C GLN A 210 -5.63 4.99 9.57
N LEU A 211 -6.70 5.27 8.82
CA LEU A 211 -7.73 6.20 9.29
C LEU A 211 -8.48 5.62 10.47
N ALA A 212 -8.88 4.35 10.41
CA ALA A 212 -9.62 3.66 11.47
C ALA A 212 -8.87 3.69 12.80
N ASP A 213 -7.56 3.43 12.79
CA ASP A 213 -6.71 3.54 13.99
C ASP A 213 -6.66 4.98 14.55
N ARG A 214 -6.74 5.98 13.67
CA ARG A 214 -6.66 7.39 14.07
C ARG A 214 -7.95 7.93 14.69
N ILE A 215 -9.10 7.47 14.17
CA ILE A 215 -10.42 7.97 14.59
C ILE A 215 -11.22 6.95 15.43
N ASP A 216 -10.60 5.81 15.78
CA ASP A 216 -11.14 4.75 16.64
C ASP A 216 -12.46 4.17 16.10
N ILE A 217 -12.50 3.82 14.81
CA ILE A 217 -13.62 3.09 14.19
C ILE A 217 -13.26 1.64 13.94
N THR A 218 -14.27 0.76 14.01
CA THR A 218 -14.12 -0.67 13.75
C THR A 218 -14.50 -0.98 12.30
N LEU A 219 -13.63 -1.67 11.58
CA LEU A 219 -13.86 -2.12 10.21
C LEU A 219 -14.40 -3.55 10.18
N SER A 220 -15.22 -3.86 9.18
CA SER A 220 -15.68 -5.24 8.94
C SER A 220 -14.52 -6.11 8.44
N GLU A 221 -14.42 -7.35 8.94
CA GLU A 221 -13.44 -8.33 8.47
C GLU A 221 -13.71 -8.77 7.02
N ASP A 222 -14.97 -8.82 6.60
CA ASP A 222 -15.41 -9.23 5.26
C ASP A 222 -15.47 -8.05 4.26
N ARG A 223 -14.72 -6.97 4.50
CA ARG A 223 -14.74 -5.81 3.60
C ARG A 223 -14.04 -6.10 2.27
N ASP A 224 -14.61 -5.57 1.20
CA ASP A 224 -14.08 -5.63 -0.17
C ASP A 224 -13.37 -4.32 -0.62
N TYR A 225 -13.06 -3.43 0.33
CA TYR A 225 -12.40 -2.15 0.09
C TYR A 225 -11.18 -1.98 1.01
N ALA A 226 -10.16 -1.28 0.50
CA ALA A 226 -8.90 -1.04 1.20
C ALA A 226 -8.64 0.45 1.50
N THR A 227 -9.40 1.38 0.88
CA THR A 227 -9.16 2.81 0.96
C THR A 227 -10.31 3.57 1.61
N VAL A 228 -10.02 4.79 2.06
CA VAL A 228 -11.01 5.73 2.61
C VAL A 228 -12.14 6.01 1.62
N ALA A 229 -11.81 6.23 0.33
CA ALA A 229 -12.84 6.39 -0.70
C ALA A 229 -13.67 5.13 -0.88
N GLY A 230 -13.05 3.95 -0.83
CA GLY A 230 -13.74 2.66 -0.89
C GLY A 230 -14.73 2.49 0.27
N HIS A 231 -14.34 2.84 1.50
CA HIS A 231 -15.22 2.82 2.67
C HIS A 231 -16.42 3.76 2.50
N ALA A 232 -16.19 4.99 2.06
CA ALA A 232 -17.27 5.94 1.80
C ALA A 232 -18.24 5.44 0.71
N LEU A 233 -17.73 4.86 -0.38
CA LEU A 233 -18.52 4.25 -1.45
C LEU A 233 -19.35 3.07 -0.93
N TRP A 234 -18.75 2.22 -0.09
CA TRP A 234 -19.43 1.07 0.50
C TRP A 234 -20.58 1.51 1.41
N LEU A 235 -20.39 2.54 2.22
CA LEU A 235 -21.43 3.11 3.08
C LEU A 235 -22.55 3.76 2.26
N MET A 236 -22.21 4.59 1.27
CA MET A 236 -23.16 5.36 0.48
C MET A 236 -23.89 4.54 -0.57
N ARG A 237 -23.36 3.36 -0.94
CA ARG A 237 -23.92 2.47 -1.99
C ARG A 237 -24.11 3.16 -3.36
N ARG A 238 -23.45 4.26 -3.59
CA ARG A 238 -23.45 5.04 -4.83
C ARG A 238 -22.20 5.88 -4.95
N LEU A 239 -21.86 6.31 -6.16
CA LEU A 239 -20.79 7.27 -6.34
C LEU A 239 -21.22 8.62 -5.72
N PRO A 240 -20.50 9.13 -4.69
CA PRO A 240 -20.88 10.38 -4.05
C PRO A 240 -20.61 11.57 -4.96
N GLU A 241 -21.49 12.57 -4.91
CA GLU A 241 -21.25 13.91 -5.45
C GLU A 241 -20.62 14.81 -4.38
N VAL A 242 -20.07 15.94 -4.80
CA VAL A 242 -19.49 16.92 -3.87
C VAL A 242 -20.57 17.44 -2.90
N GLY A 243 -20.29 17.42 -1.61
CA GLY A 243 -21.22 17.75 -0.55
C GLY A 243 -22.10 16.59 -0.07
N ASP A 244 -22.03 15.43 -0.74
CA ASP A 244 -22.66 14.22 -0.21
C ASP A 244 -21.94 13.77 1.06
N PHE A 245 -22.73 13.28 2.03
CA PHE A 245 -22.18 12.77 3.27
C PHE A 245 -22.88 11.49 3.73
N VAL A 246 -22.21 10.75 4.59
CA VAL A 246 -22.73 9.59 5.31
C VAL A 246 -22.17 9.60 6.72
N ASP A 247 -22.97 9.17 7.67
CA ASP A 247 -22.60 9.09 9.08
C ASP A 247 -22.32 7.63 9.45
N ASP A 248 -21.17 7.38 10.08
CA ASP A 248 -20.75 6.06 10.54
C ASP A 248 -19.95 6.18 11.85
N GLN A 249 -20.30 5.38 12.86
CA GLN A 249 -19.61 5.25 14.15
C GLN A 249 -19.24 6.58 14.82
N GLY A 250 -20.11 7.60 14.71
CA GLY A 250 -19.90 8.92 15.32
C GLY A 250 -19.11 9.90 14.45
N TRP A 251 -18.73 9.52 13.24
CA TRP A 251 -18.06 10.37 12.28
C TRP A 251 -18.94 10.66 11.06
N ARG A 252 -18.81 11.88 10.54
CA ARG A 252 -19.42 12.25 9.27
C ARG A 252 -18.39 12.24 8.17
N PHE A 253 -18.66 11.42 7.16
CA PHE A 253 -17.85 11.26 5.96
C PHE A 253 -18.47 12.07 4.83
N GLU A 254 -17.83 13.15 4.42
CA GLU A 254 -18.34 14.08 3.39
C GLU A 254 -17.36 14.18 2.22
N ARG A 255 -17.86 14.10 0.98
CA ARG A 255 -17.04 14.40 -0.19
C ARG A 255 -16.85 15.90 -0.32
N SER A 256 -15.62 16.39 -0.08
CA SER A 256 -15.27 17.80 -0.15
C SER A 256 -15.05 18.29 -1.59
N GLU A 257 -15.36 19.58 -1.84
CA GLU A 257 -14.96 20.31 -3.05
C GLU A 257 -13.49 20.69 -3.08
N GLU A 258 -12.77 20.61 -1.97
CA GLU A 258 -11.39 21.06 -1.91
C GLU A 258 -10.48 20.25 -2.82
N ARG A 259 -10.37 20.75 -4.05
CA ARG A 259 -9.32 20.39 -4.99
C ARG A 259 -8.16 21.35 -4.75
N ARG A 260 -7.03 20.85 -4.30
CA ARG A 260 -5.78 21.48 -4.67
C ARG A 260 -5.40 21.05 -6.09
N VAL A 261 -4.68 21.90 -6.81
CA VAL A 261 -4.28 21.70 -8.21
C VAL A 261 -3.42 20.45 -8.31
N GLY A 262 -4.04 19.29 -8.64
CA GLY A 262 -3.43 17.97 -8.73
C GLY A 262 -4.51 16.91 -8.44
N LYS A 263 -4.79 16.10 -9.34
CA LYS A 263 -5.74 15.00 -9.61
C LYS A 263 -6.49 14.26 -8.48
N GLU A 264 -6.59 14.69 -7.22
CA GLU A 264 -7.16 13.87 -6.14
C GLU A 264 -8.41 14.46 -5.48
N CYS A 265 -9.42 13.61 -5.26
CA CYS A 265 -10.61 13.94 -4.47
C CYS A 265 -10.30 13.72 -3.00
N ARG A 266 -10.40 14.76 -2.17
CA ARG A 266 -10.30 14.66 -0.71
C ARG A 266 -11.68 14.66 -0.08
N SER A 267 -11.83 13.92 1.01
CA SER A 267 -13.06 13.85 1.80
C SER A 267 -12.90 14.62 3.11
N ARG A 268 -13.93 15.34 3.52
CA ARG A 268 -13.97 16.07 4.80
C ARG A 268 -14.57 15.18 5.90
N TRP A 269 -13.97 15.22 7.09
CA TRP A 269 -14.34 14.38 8.21
C TRP A 269 -14.49 15.21 9.47
N SER A 270 -15.57 15.07 10.19
CA SER A 270 -15.76 15.74 11.47
C SER A 270 -16.56 14.87 12.45
N PRO A 271 -16.24 14.92 13.78
CA PRO A 271 -17.07 14.28 14.80
C PRO A 271 -18.43 14.97 14.89
N TYR A 272 -19.44 14.23 15.30
CA TYR A 272 -20.73 14.80 15.65
C TYR A 272 -20.60 15.70 16.89
N HIS A 273 -21.15 16.89 16.80
CA HIS A 273 -21.49 17.73 17.94
C HIS A 273 -22.96 17.58 18.27
#